data_5d529b600f762ac42fae5adfeb962381
#
_entry.id   5d529b600f762ac42fae5adfeb962381
#
_cell.length_a   1.000
_cell.length_b   1.000
_cell.length_c   1.000
_cell.angle_alpha   90.00
_cell.angle_beta   90.00
_cell.angle_gamma   90.00
#
_symmetry.space_group_name_H-M   'P 1'
#
loop_
_entity.id
_entity.type
_entity.pdbx_description
1 polymer ?
#
loop_
_entity_poly.entity_id
_entity_poly.type
_entity_poly.pdbx_seq_one_letter_code
_entity_poly.pdbx_strand_id
1 'polypeptide(L)'
;MKHLKRLLCLCLSLVIVLGLTACGEAGTSGSTSTAKTELLSMDVRPDAPAEIPDGLDIDWNHRYTYAELEDQLAKMNETYPDITDLYAIGSSWQERNLWCLEFTNKNIPAEDKTGIGVFGNIHGGERESASSAMYMAWWLSVCSSDDYVKSLLDNYIIYIIPVINPDGYEQSFVLKTRPNLRPQDLNGDNIPFSDPYTDIDGD
;
A
#
# COMPACT_ATOMS: atom_id res chain seq x y z
N MET A 1 -17.88 -9.25 -7.73
CA MET A 1 -18.01 -8.83 -9.15
C MET A 1 -17.86 -7.31 -9.36
N LYS A 2 -18.19 -6.45 -8.38
CA LYS A 2 -18.00 -4.98 -8.49
C LYS A 2 -16.51 -4.57 -8.40
N HIS A 3 -15.71 -5.26 -7.59
CA HIS A 3 -14.29 -4.96 -7.38
C HIS A 3 -13.38 -5.38 -8.55
N LEU A 4 -13.73 -6.45 -9.26
CA LEU A 4 -12.96 -6.93 -10.43
C LEU A 4 -12.99 -5.90 -11.60
N LYS A 5 -14.07 -5.12 -11.72
CA LYS A 5 -14.16 -4.06 -12.75
C LYS A 5 -13.28 -2.85 -12.43
N ARG A 6 -13.00 -2.57 -11.15
CA ARG A 6 -12.11 -1.46 -10.74
C ARG A 6 -10.64 -1.79 -10.97
N LEU A 7 -10.24 -3.06 -10.79
CA LEU A 7 -8.86 -3.50 -11.05
C LEU A 7 -8.49 -3.49 -12.54
N LEU A 8 -9.48 -3.70 -13.45
CA LEU A 8 -9.22 -3.70 -14.90
C LEU A 8 -8.91 -2.32 -15.47
N CYS A 9 -9.30 -1.23 -14.77
CA CYS A 9 -8.99 0.15 -15.17
C CYS A 9 -7.52 0.53 -14.90
N LEU A 10 -6.84 -0.13 -13.97
CA LEU A 10 -5.46 0.15 -13.61
C LEU A 10 -4.42 -0.38 -14.62
N CYS A 11 -4.78 -1.34 -15.47
CA CYS A 11 -3.84 -1.96 -16.43
C CYS A 11 -3.81 -1.30 -17.81
N LEU A 12 -4.63 -0.27 -18.10
CA LEU A 12 -4.76 0.25 -19.47
C LEU A 12 -4.17 1.64 -19.70
N SER A 13 -3.48 2.24 -18.73
CA SER A 13 -2.96 3.63 -18.87
C SER A 13 -1.50 3.75 -19.22
N LEU A 14 -0.83 2.72 -19.72
CA LEU A 14 0.59 2.78 -20.08
C LEU A 14 0.82 2.48 -21.56
N VAL A 15 0.36 3.36 -22.48
CA VAL A 15 0.94 3.42 -23.85
C VAL A 15 0.68 4.81 -24.46
N ILE A 16 1.77 5.45 -24.91
CA ILE A 16 1.92 6.44 -25.97
C ILE A 16 1.78 7.92 -25.58
N VAL A 17 2.94 8.56 -25.46
CA VAL A 17 3.17 9.92 -25.96
C VAL A 17 4.40 9.89 -26.87
N LEU A 18 4.17 9.99 -28.15
CA LEU A 18 5.15 10.38 -29.17
C LEU A 18 4.50 11.38 -30.11
N GLY A 19 4.95 12.59 -29.98
CA GLY A 19 5.19 13.66 -30.92
C GLY A 19 4.20 13.99 -32.03
N LEU A 20 3.91 15.29 -32.09
CA LEU A 20 4.06 16.07 -33.34
C LEU A 20 3.81 17.55 -33.02
N THR A 21 4.83 18.35 -33.32
CA THR A 21 4.78 19.81 -33.36
C THR A 21 4.00 20.28 -34.60
N ALA A 22 3.03 21.16 -34.40
CA ALA A 22 2.58 22.09 -35.46
C ALA A 22 1.98 23.34 -34.80
N CYS A 23 2.45 24.49 -35.24
CA CYS A 23 1.99 25.83 -34.90
C CYS A 23 0.54 26.09 -35.34
N GLY A 24 -0.18 26.89 -34.55
CA GLY A 24 -1.46 27.47 -34.92
C GLY A 24 -2.10 28.20 -33.74
N GLU A 25 -2.01 29.53 -33.72
CA GLU A 25 -2.74 30.40 -32.79
C GLU A 25 -4.23 30.35 -33.01
N ALA A 26 -5.03 30.18 -31.98
CA ALA A 26 -6.31 30.86 -31.77
C ALA A 26 -6.80 30.61 -30.34
N GLY A 27 -7.08 31.67 -29.60
CA GLY A 27 -7.47 31.66 -28.21
C GLY A 27 -8.84 31.07 -27.97
N THR A 28 -8.91 30.40 -26.80
CA THR A 28 -10.15 30.29 -26.01
C THR A 28 -9.75 30.04 -24.54
N SER A 29 -10.25 30.91 -23.69
CA SER A 29 -10.11 30.84 -22.24
C SER A 29 -10.67 29.53 -21.69
N GLY A 30 -9.81 28.61 -21.30
CA GLY A 30 -10.15 27.46 -20.49
C GLY A 30 -9.56 27.68 -19.11
N SER A 31 -10.40 27.90 -18.12
CA SER A 31 -10.06 27.91 -16.71
C SER A 31 -9.51 26.54 -16.34
N THR A 32 -8.20 26.36 -16.46
CA THR A 32 -7.52 25.17 -15.96
C THR A 32 -7.15 25.46 -14.50
N SER A 33 -7.85 24.79 -13.64
CA SER A 33 -7.68 24.59 -12.21
C SER A 33 -6.24 24.80 -11.72
N THR A 34 -5.97 25.97 -11.18
CA THR A 34 -4.77 26.32 -10.41
C THR A 34 -4.73 25.67 -9.00
N ALA A 35 -5.76 24.91 -8.64
CA ALA A 35 -5.86 24.30 -7.31
C ALA A 35 -4.92 23.08 -7.08
N LYS A 36 -4.36 22.51 -8.14
CA LYS A 36 -3.54 21.28 -8.03
C LYS A 36 -2.06 21.52 -7.68
N THR A 37 -1.59 22.74 -7.72
CA THR A 37 -0.15 23.06 -7.56
C THR A 37 0.24 23.45 -6.13
N GLU A 38 -0.70 23.85 -5.28
CA GLU A 38 -0.43 24.24 -3.89
C GLU A 38 -0.29 23.05 -2.92
N LEU A 39 -0.76 21.87 -3.30
CA LEU A 39 -0.77 20.65 -2.46
C LEU A 39 0.59 19.98 -2.26
N LEU A 40 1.65 20.45 -2.90
CA LEU A 40 2.95 19.78 -2.91
C LEU A 40 4.02 20.43 -2.04
N SER A 41 3.67 21.37 -1.16
CA SER A 41 4.62 21.85 -0.16
C SER A 41 4.72 20.84 0.98
N MET A 42 5.89 20.23 1.13
CA MET A 42 6.20 19.32 2.26
C MET A 42 6.06 20.01 3.64
N ASP A 43 6.03 21.33 3.65
CA ASP A 43 5.96 22.17 4.87
C ASP A 43 4.55 22.24 5.49
N VAL A 44 3.52 21.70 4.80
CA VAL A 44 2.12 21.69 5.29
C VAL A 44 1.64 20.34 5.78
N ARG A 45 2.51 19.30 5.78
CA ARG A 45 2.13 17.99 6.30
C ARG A 45 1.89 18.07 7.80
N PRO A 46 0.70 17.70 8.32
CA PRO A 46 0.44 17.75 9.75
C PRO A 46 1.28 16.72 10.51
N ASP A 47 1.67 17.08 11.72
CA ASP A 47 2.14 16.11 12.69
C ASP A 47 0.98 15.26 13.20
N ALA A 48 1.30 14.06 13.69
CA ALA A 48 0.29 13.23 14.34
C ALA A 48 -0.29 13.97 15.57
N PRO A 49 -1.61 13.82 15.85
CA PRO A 49 -2.24 14.44 17.01
C PRO A 49 -1.60 13.93 18.31
N ALA A 50 -1.64 14.76 19.36
CA ALA A 50 -1.09 14.39 20.68
C ALA A 50 -1.89 13.23 21.34
N GLU A 51 -3.18 13.13 21.03
CA GLU A 51 -4.05 12.07 21.51
C GLU A 51 -4.36 11.11 20.35
N ILE A 52 -3.90 9.86 20.47
CA ILE A 52 -4.15 8.80 19.51
C ILE A 52 -5.34 7.98 19.98
N PRO A 53 -6.30 7.63 19.12
CA PRO A 53 -7.41 6.75 19.47
C PRO A 53 -6.94 5.41 20.03
N ASP A 54 -7.70 4.85 20.99
CA ASP A 54 -7.42 3.58 21.63
C ASP A 54 -7.20 2.47 20.60
N GLY A 55 -6.09 1.75 20.75
CA GLY A 55 -5.70 0.64 19.89
C GLY A 55 -4.99 1.07 18.59
N LEU A 56 -4.73 2.36 18.38
CA LEU A 56 -3.89 2.89 17.31
C LEU A 56 -2.60 3.50 17.83
N ASP A 57 -2.28 3.28 19.12
CA ASP A 57 -0.98 3.62 19.71
C ASP A 57 0.05 2.55 19.31
N ILE A 58 0.60 2.68 18.10
CA ILE A 58 1.50 1.70 17.49
C ILE A 58 2.92 1.90 18.05
N ASP A 59 3.51 0.85 18.61
CA ASP A 59 4.93 0.83 18.97
C ASP A 59 5.80 0.61 17.72
N TRP A 60 6.36 1.66 17.18
CA TRP A 60 7.22 1.62 16.00
C TRP A 60 8.58 0.94 16.22
N ASN A 61 8.93 0.58 17.47
CA ASN A 61 10.10 -0.22 17.80
C ASN A 61 9.79 -1.72 17.87
N HIS A 62 8.50 -2.09 17.88
CA HIS A 62 8.08 -3.48 17.83
C HIS A 62 8.16 -4.05 16.40
N ARG A 63 8.54 -5.31 16.30
CA ARG A 63 8.51 -6.04 15.03
C ARG A 63 7.24 -6.85 14.94
N TYR A 64 6.23 -6.28 14.35
CA TYR A 64 4.92 -6.90 14.18
C TYR A 64 5.00 -8.13 13.29
N THR A 65 4.39 -9.24 13.72
CA THR A 65 4.11 -10.40 12.88
C THR A 65 3.08 -10.05 11.82
N TYR A 66 2.90 -10.90 10.83
CA TYR A 66 1.87 -10.68 9.81
C TYR A 66 0.46 -10.59 10.43
N ALA A 67 0.14 -11.46 11.39
CA ALA A 67 -1.14 -11.44 12.09
C ALA A 67 -1.38 -10.14 12.88
N GLU A 68 -0.35 -9.64 13.57
CA GLU A 68 -0.44 -8.35 14.26
C GLU A 68 -0.63 -7.18 13.29
N LEU A 69 -0.05 -7.22 12.07
CA LEU A 69 -0.30 -6.22 11.03
C LEU A 69 -1.74 -6.30 10.50
N GLU A 70 -2.31 -7.50 10.34
CA GLU A 70 -3.73 -7.68 10.00
C GLU A 70 -4.64 -7.02 11.05
N ASP A 71 -4.36 -7.26 12.33
CA ASP A 71 -5.13 -6.66 13.44
C ASP A 71 -5.04 -5.12 13.43
N GLN A 72 -3.86 -4.55 13.17
CA GLN A 72 -3.69 -3.10 13.06
C GLN A 72 -4.47 -2.50 11.88
N LEU A 73 -4.45 -3.15 10.71
CA LEU A 73 -5.22 -2.71 9.55
C LEU A 73 -6.72 -2.78 9.82
N ALA A 74 -7.19 -3.87 10.44
CA ALA A 74 -8.58 -4.03 10.85
C ALA A 74 -9.00 -2.91 11.82
N LYS A 75 -8.16 -2.60 12.80
CA LYS A 75 -8.41 -1.54 13.77
C LYS A 75 -8.49 -0.15 13.16
N MET A 76 -7.61 0.16 12.19
CA MET A 76 -7.68 1.41 11.43
C MET A 76 -9.01 1.51 10.67
N ASN A 77 -9.42 0.43 9.99
CA ASN A 77 -10.67 0.39 9.23
C ASN A 77 -11.91 0.50 10.13
N GLU A 78 -11.91 -0.15 11.29
CA GLU A 78 -13.00 -0.04 12.27
C GLU A 78 -13.12 1.36 12.87
N THR A 79 -11.99 2.03 13.08
CA THR A 79 -11.94 3.36 13.70
C THR A 79 -12.31 4.47 12.71
N TYR A 80 -11.98 4.29 11.43
CA TYR A 80 -12.19 5.29 10.37
C TYR A 80 -13.01 4.78 9.18
N PRO A 81 -14.21 4.18 9.42
CA PRO A 81 -14.98 3.51 8.36
C PRO A 81 -15.46 4.44 7.25
N ASP A 82 -15.55 5.75 7.52
CA ASP A 82 -16.04 6.73 6.55
C ASP A 82 -15.01 7.03 5.44
N ILE A 83 -13.73 6.77 5.70
CA ILE A 83 -12.64 7.07 4.78
C ILE A 83 -11.81 5.85 4.38
N THR A 84 -12.04 4.68 4.99
CA THR A 84 -11.29 3.46 4.73
C THR A 84 -12.16 2.31 4.28
N ASP A 85 -11.60 1.42 3.45
CA ASP A 85 -12.13 0.09 3.15
C ASP A 85 -10.97 -0.92 3.21
N LEU A 86 -11.12 -1.95 4.04
CA LEU A 86 -10.15 -3.06 4.13
C LEU A 86 -10.65 -4.26 3.36
N TYR A 87 -9.86 -4.77 2.43
CA TYR A 87 -10.19 -5.97 1.67
C TYR A 87 -8.95 -6.73 1.19
N ALA A 88 -9.08 -8.03 0.98
CA ALA A 88 -8.04 -8.83 0.37
C ALA A 88 -8.07 -8.66 -1.17
N ILE A 89 -6.93 -8.34 -1.77
CA ILE A 89 -6.76 -8.29 -3.23
C ILE A 89 -6.37 -9.65 -3.83
N GLY A 90 -6.03 -10.61 -3.00
CA GLY A 90 -5.64 -11.96 -3.34
C GLY A 90 -5.08 -12.70 -2.14
N SER A 91 -4.46 -13.85 -2.39
CA SER A 91 -3.77 -14.63 -1.38
C SER A 91 -2.40 -15.09 -1.87
N SER A 92 -1.50 -15.33 -0.93
CA SER A 92 -0.18 -15.91 -1.18
C SER A 92 -0.24 -17.41 -1.43
N TRP A 93 0.92 -18.01 -1.67
CA TRP A 93 1.05 -19.47 -1.80
C TRP A 93 0.63 -20.24 -0.54
N GLN A 94 0.87 -19.69 0.65
CA GLN A 94 0.46 -20.26 1.94
C GLN A 94 -0.91 -19.74 2.40
N GLU A 95 -1.74 -19.28 1.46
CA GLU A 95 -3.12 -18.82 1.70
C GLU A 95 -3.26 -17.62 2.65
N ARG A 96 -2.18 -16.85 2.87
CA ARG A 96 -2.27 -15.57 3.59
C ARG A 96 -2.87 -14.52 2.68
N ASN A 97 -3.78 -13.72 3.19
CA ASN A 97 -4.39 -12.62 2.44
C ASN A 97 -3.35 -11.58 2.03
N LEU A 98 -3.52 -10.98 0.88
CA LEU A 98 -2.85 -9.73 0.52
C LEU A 98 -3.82 -8.60 0.82
N TRP A 99 -3.64 -7.98 1.97
CA TRP A 99 -4.54 -6.93 2.44
C TRP A 99 -4.24 -5.60 1.77
N CYS A 100 -5.32 -4.93 1.35
CA CYS A 100 -5.32 -3.55 0.90
C CYS A 100 -6.20 -2.73 1.83
N LEU A 101 -5.62 -1.71 2.44
CA LEU A 101 -6.38 -0.65 3.10
C LEU A 101 -6.48 0.52 2.13
N GLU A 102 -7.67 0.75 1.62
CA GLU A 102 -8.00 1.85 0.71
C GLU A 102 -8.40 3.07 1.53
N PHE A 103 -7.85 4.23 1.19
CA PHE A 103 -8.21 5.53 1.79
C PHE A 103 -8.79 6.45 0.73
N THR A 104 -9.96 7.03 1.01
CA THR A 104 -10.61 8.00 0.12
C THR A 104 -11.76 8.72 0.83
N ASN A 105 -12.10 9.92 0.41
CA ASN A 105 -13.40 10.52 0.76
C ASN A 105 -14.49 9.83 -0.05
N LYS A 106 -15.30 8.99 0.61
CA LYS A 106 -16.35 8.17 -0.02
C LYS A 106 -17.52 9.00 -0.60
N ASN A 107 -17.62 10.28 -0.23
CA ASN A 107 -18.68 11.18 -0.73
C ASN A 107 -18.35 11.76 -2.12
N ILE A 108 -17.11 11.61 -2.61
CA ILE A 108 -16.69 12.06 -3.93
C ILE A 108 -16.56 10.84 -4.85
N PRO A 109 -17.13 10.89 -6.07
CA PRO A 109 -17.10 9.78 -7.02
C PRO A 109 -15.66 9.34 -7.34
N ALA A 110 -15.46 8.02 -7.46
CA ALA A 110 -14.13 7.45 -7.71
C ALA A 110 -13.57 7.83 -9.10
N GLU A 111 -14.44 8.08 -10.08
CA GLU A 111 -14.09 8.52 -11.42
C GLU A 111 -13.45 9.91 -11.47
N ASP A 112 -13.69 10.73 -10.44
CA ASP A 112 -13.12 12.08 -10.32
C ASP A 112 -11.74 12.08 -9.63
N LYS A 113 -11.23 10.91 -9.22
CA LYS A 113 -10.01 10.76 -8.43
C LYS A 113 -8.90 10.00 -9.16
N THR A 114 -7.67 10.29 -8.76
CA THR A 114 -6.49 9.54 -9.21
C THR A 114 -6.14 8.45 -8.19
N GLY A 115 -5.94 7.21 -8.65
CA GLY A 115 -5.47 6.11 -7.80
C GLY A 115 -3.96 6.18 -7.54
N ILE A 116 -3.55 5.99 -6.28
CA ILE A 116 -2.15 5.91 -5.87
C ILE A 116 -1.95 4.58 -5.12
N GLY A 117 -0.98 3.77 -5.55
CA GLY A 117 -0.59 2.52 -4.88
C GLY A 117 0.66 2.68 -4.04
N VAL A 118 0.62 2.21 -2.79
CA VAL A 118 1.76 2.12 -1.88
C VAL A 118 1.95 0.66 -1.50
N PHE A 119 3.11 0.11 -1.85
CA PHE A 119 3.42 -1.30 -1.69
C PHE A 119 4.63 -1.48 -0.78
N GLY A 120 4.48 -2.29 0.26
CA GLY A 120 5.57 -2.70 1.13
C GLY A 120 5.94 -4.17 0.95
N ASN A 121 7.11 -4.56 1.43
CA ASN A 121 7.57 -5.93 1.56
C ASN A 121 7.48 -6.79 0.29
N ILE A 122 7.99 -6.29 -0.83
CA ILE A 122 8.13 -7.06 -2.08
C ILE A 122 9.07 -8.25 -1.83
N HIS A 123 10.15 -8.03 -1.09
CA HIS A 123 11.05 -9.08 -0.63
C HIS A 123 10.85 -9.33 0.87
N GLY A 124 10.65 -10.56 1.27
CA GLY A 124 10.23 -10.93 2.61
C GLY A 124 11.09 -10.36 3.75
N GLY A 125 12.41 -10.28 3.55
CA GLY A 125 13.35 -9.74 4.56
C GLY A 125 13.31 -8.21 4.73
N GLU A 126 12.64 -7.47 3.85
CA GLU A 126 12.60 -6.01 3.84
C GLU A 126 11.43 -5.49 4.69
N ARG A 127 11.46 -5.79 6.00
CA ARG A 127 10.35 -5.47 6.94
C ARG A 127 10.14 -3.98 7.14
N GLU A 128 11.18 -3.18 6.97
CA GLU A 128 11.13 -1.73 7.11
C GLU A 128 10.21 -1.09 6.08
N SER A 129 10.08 -1.68 4.89
CA SER A 129 9.14 -1.22 3.87
C SER A 129 7.69 -1.50 4.26
N ALA A 130 7.41 -2.62 4.94
CA ALA A 130 6.10 -2.89 5.52
C ALA A 130 5.76 -1.86 6.62
N SER A 131 6.73 -1.61 7.53
CA SER A 131 6.56 -0.60 8.60
C SER A 131 6.33 0.80 8.03
N SER A 132 7.01 1.16 6.95
CA SER A 132 6.82 2.46 6.28
C SER A 132 5.43 2.60 5.67
N ALA A 133 4.92 1.54 5.02
CA ALA A 133 3.57 1.53 4.47
C ALA A 133 2.50 1.55 5.59
N MET A 134 2.72 0.81 6.68
CA MET A 134 1.87 0.86 7.87
C MET A 134 1.87 2.25 8.53
N TYR A 135 3.04 2.90 8.62
CA TYR A 135 3.12 4.26 9.13
C TYR A 135 2.30 5.23 8.28
N MET A 136 2.36 5.11 6.96
CA MET A 136 1.54 5.94 6.07
C MET A 136 0.04 5.70 6.28
N ALA A 137 -0.39 4.43 6.42
CA ALA A 137 -1.78 4.10 6.73
C ALA A 137 -2.23 4.70 8.07
N TRP A 138 -1.43 4.51 9.10
CA TRP A 138 -1.67 5.06 10.42
C TRP A 138 -1.75 6.60 10.39
N TRP A 139 -0.79 7.25 9.75
CA TRP A 139 -0.74 8.71 9.66
C TRP A 139 -1.96 9.27 8.93
N LEU A 140 -2.38 8.69 7.80
CA LEU A 140 -3.61 9.08 7.10
C LEU A 140 -4.85 8.91 7.99
N SER A 141 -4.87 7.86 8.82
CA SER A 141 -5.95 7.61 9.76
C SER A 141 -6.02 8.69 10.84
N VAL A 142 -4.94 8.86 11.61
CA VAL A 142 -4.94 9.74 12.80
C VAL A 142 -4.97 11.22 12.44
N CYS A 143 -4.49 11.61 11.25
CA CYS A 143 -4.54 12.98 10.75
C CYS A 143 -5.75 13.24 9.83
N SER A 144 -6.72 12.34 9.76
CA SER A 144 -7.85 12.42 8.81
C SER A 144 -8.74 13.66 8.99
N SER A 145 -8.72 14.30 10.14
CA SER A 145 -9.44 15.56 10.41
C SER A 145 -8.71 16.80 9.90
N ASP A 146 -7.43 16.70 9.56
CA ASP A 146 -6.63 17.80 9.04
C ASP A 146 -7.01 18.14 7.60
N ASP A 147 -7.00 19.43 7.25
CA ASP A 147 -7.42 19.90 5.92
C ASP A 147 -6.46 19.42 4.82
N TYR A 148 -5.18 19.21 5.11
CA TYR A 148 -4.24 18.64 4.16
C TYR A 148 -4.63 17.19 3.81
N VAL A 149 -4.90 16.34 4.82
CA VAL A 149 -5.29 14.95 4.60
C VAL A 149 -6.66 14.87 3.93
N LYS A 150 -7.63 15.68 4.35
CA LYS A 150 -8.93 15.78 3.65
C LYS A 150 -8.74 16.09 2.19
N SER A 151 -7.90 17.07 1.85
CA SER A 151 -7.61 17.43 0.47
C SER A 151 -6.95 16.29 -0.31
N LEU A 152 -6.07 15.49 0.30
CA LEU A 152 -5.55 14.27 -0.32
C LEU A 152 -6.68 13.30 -0.64
N LEU A 153 -7.55 13.00 0.32
CA LEU A 153 -8.64 12.02 0.17
C LEU A 153 -9.75 12.49 -0.78
N ASP A 154 -9.91 13.81 -0.96
CA ASP A 154 -10.83 14.39 -1.93
C ASP A 154 -10.36 14.19 -3.38
N ASN A 155 -9.04 14.18 -3.60
CA ASN A 155 -8.46 14.13 -4.94
C ASN A 155 -7.89 12.74 -5.31
N TYR A 156 -7.67 11.87 -4.32
CA TYR A 156 -7.02 10.58 -4.54
C TYR A 156 -7.76 9.43 -3.88
N ILE A 157 -7.58 8.24 -4.46
CA ILE A 157 -7.82 6.96 -3.81
C ILE A 157 -6.45 6.37 -3.53
N ILE A 158 -6.11 6.19 -2.25
CA ILE A 158 -4.80 5.70 -1.83
C ILE A 158 -4.95 4.25 -1.40
N TYR A 159 -4.32 3.33 -2.14
CA TYR A 159 -4.29 1.90 -1.89
C TYR A 159 -3.01 1.55 -1.15
N ILE A 160 -3.10 1.13 0.10
CA ILE A 160 -1.93 0.74 0.89
C ILE A 160 -1.95 -0.78 1.08
N ILE A 161 -0.92 -1.44 0.55
CA ILE A 161 -0.68 -2.86 0.68
C ILE A 161 0.65 -3.04 1.43
N PRO A 162 0.65 -3.10 2.77
CA PRO A 162 1.88 -3.09 3.56
C PRO A 162 2.76 -4.31 3.33
N VAL A 163 2.15 -5.46 3.05
CA VAL A 163 2.87 -6.72 2.87
C VAL A 163 2.38 -7.40 1.60
N ILE A 164 3.13 -7.23 0.50
CA ILE A 164 2.80 -7.89 -0.78
C ILE A 164 3.36 -9.32 -0.86
N ASN A 165 4.32 -9.67 0.00
CA ASN A 165 4.90 -11.01 0.11
C ASN A 165 4.77 -11.54 1.55
N PRO A 166 3.55 -11.90 1.99
CA PRO A 166 3.30 -12.28 3.38
C PRO A 166 4.01 -13.58 3.79
N ASP A 167 4.21 -14.52 2.86
CA ASP A 167 4.95 -15.75 3.16
C ASP A 167 6.43 -15.46 3.42
N GLY A 168 7.04 -14.63 2.59
CA GLY A 168 8.41 -14.17 2.79
C GLY A 168 8.56 -13.30 4.03
N TYR A 169 7.54 -12.50 4.37
CA TYR A 169 7.51 -11.69 5.58
C TYR A 169 7.58 -12.57 6.83
N GLU A 170 6.69 -13.55 6.98
CA GLU A 170 6.68 -14.49 8.10
C GLU A 170 7.98 -15.28 8.18
N GLN A 171 8.48 -15.77 7.05
CA GLN A 171 9.74 -16.49 7.02
C GLN A 171 10.95 -15.67 7.48
N SER A 172 10.90 -14.34 7.28
CA SER A 172 11.99 -13.44 7.67
C SER A 172 12.22 -13.37 9.19
N PHE A 173 11.28 -13.83 10.01
CA PHE A 173 11.48 -13.96 11.46
C PHE A 173 12.33 -15.15 11.84
N VAL A 174 12.38 -16.17 10.99
CA VAL A 174 13.13 -17.41 11.20
C VAL A 174 14.42 -17.41 10.39
N LEU A 175 14.34 -17.00 9.13
CA LEU A 175 15.46 -17.02 8.20
C LEU A 175 16.09 -15.62 8.07
N LYS A 176 17.41 -15.54 8.19
CA LYS A 176 18.16 -14.28 7.96
C LYS A 176 18.46 -14.05 6.48
N THR A 177 17.54 -14.42 5.61
CA THR A 177 17.68 -14.31 4.16
C THR A 177 16.61 -13.41 3.58
N ARG A 178 16.62 -13.22 2.28
CA ARG A 178 15.63 -12.46 1.49
C ARG A 178 14.71 -13.44 0.75
N PRO A 179 13.80 -14.16 1.46
CA PRO A 179 13.02 -15.23 0.86
C PRO A 179 11.97 -14.65 -0.10
N ASN A 180 12.11 -14.99 -1.38
CA ASN A 180 11.13 -14.68 -2.42
C ASN A 180 10.58 -15.95 -3.09
N LEU A 181 11.06 -17.11 -2.65
CA LEU A 181 10.69 -18.38 -3.24
C LEU A 181 9.59 -19.06 -2.42
N ARG A 182 8.87 -19.94 -3.08
CA ARG A 182 7.96 -20.85 -2.38
C ARG A 182 8.74 -21.65 -1.35
N PRO A 183 8.23 -21.77 -0.12
CA PRO A 183 8.79 -22.69 0.83
C PRO A 183 8.85 -24.09 0.22
N GLN A 184 10.02 -24.69 0.22
CA GLN A 184 10.23 -26.07 -0.21
C GLN A 184 10.88 -26.85 0.93
N ASP A 185 10.44 -28.08 1.11
CA ASP A 185 10.99 -29.06 2.01
C ASP A 185 11.16 -30.33 1.20
N LEU A 186 12.31 -30.47 0.55
CA LEU A 186 12.62 -31.60 -0.33
C LEU A 186 13.16 -32.79 0.44
N ASN A 187 13.73 -32.55 1.64
CA ASN A 187 14.29 -33.60 2.50
C ASN A 187 13.28 -34.17 3.51
N GLY A 188 12.11 -33.52 3.71
CA GLY A 188 11.04 -34.00 4.58
C GLY A 188 11.26 -33.77 6.07
N ASP A 189 12.13 -32.81 6.45
CA ASP A 189 12.38 -32.48 7.85
C ASP A 189 11.38 -31.50 8.47
N ASN A 190 10.43 -31.02 7.69
CA ASN A 190 9.42 -30.00 8.01
C ASN A 190 10.01 -28.61 8.30
N ILE A 191 11.22 -28.33 7.84
CA ILE A 191 11.84 -27.00 7.92
C ILE A 191 11.99 -26.45 6.50
N PRO A 192 11.10 -25.55 6.07
CA PRO A 192 11.20 -24.96 4.74
C PRO A 192 12.55 -24.26 4.53
N PHE A 193 13.14 -24.41 3.36
CA PHE A 193 14.45 -23.86 2.97
C PHE A 193 15.64 -24.38 3.75
N SER A 194 15.53 -25.53 4.43
CA SER A 194 16.63 -26.20 5.10
C SER A 194 17.37 -27.20 4.20
N ASP A 195 16.83 -27.46 3.01
CA ASP A 195 17.39 -28.42 2.07
C ASP A 195 18.84 -28.12 1.74
N PRO A 196 19.67 -29.15 1.60
CA PRO A 196 21.06 -28.98 1.22
C PRO A 196 21.19 -28.24 -0.12
N TYR A 197 22.19 -27.40 -0.22
CA TYR A 197 22.55 -26.79 -1.49
C TYR A 197 22.84 -27.91 -2.52
N THR A 198 22.20 -27.81 -3.68
CA THR A 198 22.49 -28.69 -4.81
C THR A 198 23.32 -27.91 -5.81
N ASP A 199 24.53 -28.36 -6.00
CA ASP A 199 25.41 -27.89 -7.07
C ASP A 199 24.84 -28.40 -8.39
N ILE A 200 24.37 -27.49 -9.26
CA ILE A 200 23.72 -27.83 -10.53
C ILE A 200 24.74 -27.89 -11.68
N ASP A 201 25.82 -27.18 -11.57
CA ASP A 201 26.84 -27.00 -12.62
C ASP A 201 28.19 -27.66 -12.29
N GLY A 202 28.42 -28.06 -11.04
CA GLY A 202 29.55 -28.91 -10.65
C GLY A 202 30.88 -28.16 -10.56
N ASP A 203 30.89 -26.83 -10.31
CA ASP A 203 32.09 -26.00 -10.14
C ASP A 203 32.41 -25.62 -8.68
#